data_e71a78bbd2b7e329bf6a42483dc2987b
#
_entry.id   e71a78bbd2b7e329bf6a42483dc2987b
#
_cell.length_a   1.000
_cell.length_b   1.000
_cell.length_c   1.000
_cell.angle_alpha   90.00
_cell.angle_beta   90.00
_cell.angle_gamma   90.00
#
_symmetry.space_group_name_H-M   'P 1'
#
loop_
_entity.id
_entity.type
_entity.pdbx_description
1 polymer ?
#
loop_
_entity_poly.entity_id
_entity_poly.type
_entity_poly.pdbx_seq_one_letter_code
_entity_poly.pdbx_strand_id
1 'polypeptide(L)'
;TSPRILMLDEPTRGIDVGTKYQVYELMDRLAAGGMAIIMASSDLPEILGMSDRIMVMHEGTMAGIVESEEANPQKIMSLAAMGA
;
A
#
# COMPACT_ATOMS: atom_id res chain seq x y z
N THR A 1 18.55 17.94 -2.35
CA THR A 1 17.74 17.62 -1.17
C THR A 1 17.81 16.14 -0.87
N SER A 2 17.88 15.80 0.39
CA SER A 2 17.90 14.42 0.83
C SER A 2 16.59 13.71 0.48
N PRO A 3 16.64 12.43 0.10
CA PRO A 3 15.43 11.64 -0.05
C PRO A 3 14.65 11.61 1.26
N ARG A 4 13.33 11.66 1.16
CA ARG A 4 12.45 11.58 2.32
C ARG A 4 11.62 10.32 2.22
N ILE A 5 11.37 9.71 3.35
CA ILE A 5 10.53 8.53 3.47
C ILE A 5 9.40 8.83 4.44
N LEU A 6 8.17 8.63 3.99
CA LEU A 6 7.00 8.78 4.82
C LEU A 6 6.42 7.38 5.09
N MET A 7 6.22 7.05 6.35
CA MET A 7 5.66 5.77 6.74
C MET A 7 4.25 5.99 7.30
N LEU A 8 3.26 5.32 6.73
CA LEU A 8 1.86 5.44 7.13
C LEU A 8 1.32 4.08 7.53
N ASP A 9 0.60 4.03 8.64
CA ASP A 9 -0.03 2.81 9.14
C ASP A 9 -1.54 3.00 9.12
N GLU A 10 -2.23 2.24 8.26
CA GLU A 10 -3.68 2.29 8.10
C GLU A 10 -4.19 3.73 7.93
N PRO A 11 -3.68 4.48 6.94
CA PRO A 11 -3.90 5.93 6.87
C PRO A 11 -5.34 6.35 6.65
N THR A 12 -6.19 5.45 6.14
CA THR A 12 -7.60 5.77 5.87
C THR A 12 -8.57 5.01 6.76
N ARG A 13 -8.06 4.35 7.79
CA ARG A 13 -8.90 3.54 8.67
C ARG A 13 -9.88 4.42 9.44
N GLY A 14 -11.16 4.10 9.34
CA GLY A 14 -12.21 4.80 10.08
C GLY A 14 -12.63 6.13 9.50
N ILE A 15 -12.15 6.51 8.31
CA ILE A 15 -12.56 7.75 7.67
C ILE A 15 -13.52 7.48 6.51
N ASP A 16 -14.33 8.48 6.18
CA ASP A 16 -15.33 8.35 5.12
C ASP A 16 -14.70 8.35 3.71
N VAL A 17 -15.48 7.95 2.73
CA VAL A 17 -15.01 7.78 1.34
C VAL A 17 -14.45 9.08 0.76
N GLY A 18 -15.13 10.21 0.99
CA GLY A 18 -14.66 11.49 0.46
C GLY A 18 -13.30 11.89 1.02
N THR A 19 -13.12 11.71 2.32
CA THR A 19 -11.85 12.03 3.00
C THR A 19 -10.74 11.08 2.56
N LYS A 20 -11.06 9.80 2.29
CA LYS A 20 -10.07 8.85 1.75
C LYS A 20 -9.44 9.38 0.48
N TYR A 21 -10.24 9.86 -0.46
CA TYR A 21 -9.72 10.38 -1.73
C TYR A 21 -8.82 11.59 -1.54
N GLN A 22 -9.10 12.42 -0.55
CA GLN A 22 -8.22 13.54 -0.23
C GLN A 22 -6.86 13.06 0.28
N VAL A 23 -6.85 12.00 1.09
CA VAL A 23 -5.60 11.39 1.57
C VAL A 23 -4.80 10.80 0.39
N TYR A 24 -5.48 10.12 -0.53
CA TYR A 24 -4.81 9.55 -1.70
C TYR A 24 -4.21 10.63 -2.60
N GLU A 25 -4.93 11.73 -2.82
CA GLU A 25 -4.40 12.84 -3.60
C GLU A 25 -3.15 13.43 -2.95
N LEU A 26 -3.16 13.57 -1.63
CA LEU A 26 -2.01 14.06 -0.90
C LEU A 26 -0.82 13.11 -1.07
N MET A 27 -1.03 11.82 -0.93
CA MET A 27 0.02 10.82 -1.11
C MET A 27 0.61 10.89 -2.53
N ASP A 28 -0.23 10.97 -3.55
CA ASP A 28 0.22 11.08 -4.94
C ASP A 28 1.04 12.34 -5.15
N ARG A 29 0.62 13.44 -4.57
CA ARG A 29 1.32 14.72 -4.68
C ARG A 29 2.69 14.66 -4.01
N LEU A 30 2.77 14.06 -2.83
CA LEU A 30 4.04 13.90 -2.10
C LEU A 30 4.99 12.98 -2.88
N ALA A 31 4.48 11.88 -3.42
CA ALA A 31 5.29 10.97 -4.22
C ALA A 31 5.79 11.63 -5.51
N ALA A 32 4.95 12.42 -6.16
CA ALA A 32 5.36 13.17 -7.35
C ALA A 32 6.46 14.19 -7.03
N GLY A 33 6.50 14.67 -5.80
CA GLY A 33 7.55 15.59 -5.33
C GLY A 33 8.84 14.90 -4.91
N GLY A 34 8.94 13.59 -5.08
CA GLY A 34 10.16 12.84 -4.77
C GLY A 34 10.16 12.10 -3.45
N MET A 35 9.03 12.09 -2.73
CA MET A 35 8.94 11.38 -1.46
C MET A 35 8.65 9.90 -1.70
N ALA A 36 9.39 9.02 -1.01
CA ALA A 36 9.07 7.60 -0.97
C ALA A 36 8.02 7.37 0.12
N ILE A 37 6.97 6.63 -0.19
CA ILE A 37 5.89 6.36 0.76
C ILE A 37 5.79 4.87 1.01
N ILE A 38 5.82 4.48 2.27
CA ILE A 38 5.58 3.11 2.72
C ILE A 38 4.27 3.12 3.49
N MET A 39 3.30 2.35 3.02
CA MET A 39 1.98 2.31 3.63
C MET A 39 1.65 0.89 4.06
N ALA A 40 1.29 0.72 5.31
CA ALA A 40 0.73 -0.53 5.81
C ALA A 40 -0.79 -0.40 5.81
N SER A 41 -1.49 -1.35 5.21
CA SER A 41 -2.94 -1.31 5.10
C SER A 41 -3.51 -2.72 5.02
N SER A 42 -4.67 -2.92 5.61
CA SER A 42 -5.46 -4.14 5.48
C SER A 42 -6.59 -3.97 4.45
N ASP A 43 -6.71 -2.80 3.86
CA ASP A 43 -7.73 -2.49 2.86
C ASP A 43 -7.19 -2.86 1.49
N LEU A 44 -7.65 -3.99 0.95
CA LEU A 44 -7.12 -4.51 -0.31
C LEU A 44 -7.34 -3.56 -1.50
N PRO A 45 -8.52 -2.95 -1.70
CA PRO A 45 -8.66 -1.94 -2.75
C PRO A 45 -7.68 -0.79 -2.63
N GLU A 46 -7.40 -0.32 -1.41
CA GLU A 46 -6.43 0.75 -1.17
C GLU A 46 -5.03 0.32 -1.62
N ILE A 47 -4.61 -0.87 -1.22
CA ILE A 47 -3.32 -1.42 -1.60
C ILE A 47 -3.20 -1.53 -3.11
N LEU A 48 -4.20 -2.10 -3.76
CA LEU A 48 -4.18 -2.29 -5.22
C LEU A 48 -4.21 -0.98 -5.99
N GLY A 49 -4.93 0.02 -5.47
CA GLY A 49 -5.11 1.29 -6.15
C GLY A 49 -3.96 2.27 -5.97
N MET A 50 -3.22 2.17 -4.86
CA MET A 50 -2.23 3.19 -4.49
C MET A 50 -0.79 2.73 -4.62
N SER A 51 -0.52 1.44 -4.69
CA SER A 51 0.84 0.93 -4.56
C SER A 51 1.50 0.65 -5.90
N ASP A 52 2.79 0.97 -5.99
CA ASP A 52 3.63 0.56 -7.13
C ASP A 52 4.14 -0.86 -6.93
N ARG A 53 4.47 -1.20 -5.68
CA ARG A 53 4.87 -2.55 -5.28
C ARG A 53 4.18 -2.90 -3.99
N ILE A 54 3.85 -4.17 -3.83
CA ILE A 54 3.12 -4.66 -2.66
C ILE A 54 3.94 -5.75 -1.99
N MET A 55 4.28 -5.51 -0.73
CA MET A 55 4.90 -6.52 0.12
C MET A 55 3.79 -7.22 0.88
N VAL A 56 3.68 -8.53 0.73
CA VAL A 56 2.67 -9.33 1.40
C VAL A 56 3.30 -10.05 2.57
N MET A 57 2.68 -9.94 3.74
CA MET A 57 3.14 -10.57 4.96
C MET A 57 2.27 -11.77 5.31
N HIS A 58 2.89 -12.81 5.86
CA HIS A 58 2.21 -13.99 6.35
C HIS A 58 2.87 -14.41 7.66
N GLU A 59 2.11 -14.41 8.74
CA GLU A 59 2.55 -14.84 10.08
C GLU A 59 3.89 -14.21 10.47
N GLY A 60 4.02 -12.92 10.27
CA GLY A 60 5.20 -12.16 10.68
C GLY A 60 6.40 -12.25 9.73
N THR A 61 6.27 -12.97 8.62
CA THR A 61 7.34 -13.07 7.62
C THR A 61 6.86 -12.55 6.26
N MET A 62 7.81 -12.13 5.45
CA MET A 62 7.48 -11.67 4.10
C MET A 62 7.16 -12.86 3.21
N ALA A 63 5.93 -12.92 2.69
CA ALA A 63 5.50 -13.99 1.80
C ALA A 63 5.90 -13.70 0.34
N GLY A 64 5.98 -12.44 -0.03
CA GLY A 64 6.40 -12.06 -1.38
C GLY A 64 6.25 -10.58 -1.64
N ILE A 65 6.84 -10.14 -2.77
CA ILE A 65 6.69 -8.79 -3.27
C ILE A 65 6.08 -8.90 -4.66
N VAL A 66 5.00 -8.14 -4.90
CA VAL A 66 4.25 -8.19 -6.15
C VAL A 66 4.26 -6.80 -6.77
N GLU A 67 4.62 -6.71 -8.06
CA GLU A 67 4.53 -5.46 -8.80
C GLU A 67 3.06 -5.14 -9.08
N SER A 68 2.70 -3.86 -9.11
CA SER A 68 1.30 -3.48 -9.26
C SER A 68 0.67 -4.01 -10.55
N GLU A 69 1.43 -4.08 -11.63
CA GLU A 69 0.95 -4.61 -12.92
C GLU A 69 0.54 -6.08 -12.85
N GLU A 70 1.11 -6.83 -11.93
CA GLU A 70 0.82 -8.26 -11.74
C GLU A 70 -0.12 -8.51 -10.57
N ALA A 71 -0.44 -7.49 -9.81
CA ALA A 71 -1.22 -7.64 -8.59
C ALA A 71 -2.70 -7.81 -8.91
N ASN A 72 -3.32 -8.75 -8.21
CA ASN A 72 -4.76 -8.95 -8.23
C ASN A 72 -5.18 -9.50 -6.86
N PRO A 73 -6.49 -9.43 -6.52
CA PRO A 73 -6.94 -9.86 -5.21
C PRO A 73 -6.59 -11.31 -4.88
N GLN A 74 -6.71 -12.21 -5.85
CA GLN A 74 -6.44 -13.62 -5.62
C GLN A 74 -4.97 -13.87 -5.27
N LYS A 75 -4.06 -13.23 -5.99
CA LYS A 75 -2.62 -13.39 -5.76
C LYS A 75 -2.21 -12.87 -4.38
N ILE A 76 -2.70 -11.68 -4.03
CA ILE A 76 -2.40 -11.06 -2.74
C ILE A 76 -2.95 -11.91 -1.59
N MET A 77 -4.22 -12.31 -1.69
CA MET A 77 -4.86 -13.11 -0.64
C MET A 77 -4.23 -14.48 -0.49
N SER A 78 -3.80 -15.09 -1.58
CA SER A 78 -3.11 -16.37 -1.55
C SER A 78 -1.80 -16.27 -0.77
N LEU A 79 -1.00 -15.24 -1.05
CA LEU A 79 0.25 -15.01 -0.34
C LEU A 79 0.01 -14.71 1.14
N ALA A 80 -0.99 -13.89 1.44
CA ALA A 80 -1.30 -13.51 2.81
C ALA A 80 -1.80 -14.67 3.65
N ALA A 81 -2.56 -15.58 3.04
CA ALA A 81 -3.18 -16.71 3.75
C ALA A 81 -2.27 -17.92 3.83
N MET A 82 -1.47 -18.20 2.79
CA MET A 82 -0.73 -19.44 2.65
C MET A 82 0.78 -19.27 2.71
N GLY A 83 1.25 -18.04 2.56
CA GLY A 83 2.67 -17.78 2.48
C GLY A 83 3.23 -18.06 1.09
N ALA A 84 4.53 -17.97 1.00
CA ALA A 84 5.24 -18.17 -0.28
C ALA A 84 5.27 -19.64 -0.70
#